data_e1ec3d6917fc28c9b9d49736a4b16699
#
_entry.id   e1ec3d6917fc28c9b9d49736a4b16699
#
_cell.length_a   1.000
_cell.length_b   1.000
_cell.length_c   1.000
_cell.angle_alpha   90.00
_cell.angle_beta   90.00
_cell.angle_gamma   90.00
#
_symmetry.space_group_name_H-M   'P 1'
#
loop_
_entity.id
_entity.type
_entity.pdbx_description
1 polymer ?
#
loop_
_entity_poly.entity_id
_entity_poly.type
_entity_poly.pdbx_seq_one_letter_code
_entity_poly.pdbx_strand_id
1 'polypeptide(L)'
;MYSCETLFPAHNQITIIKNPSAAEGRHNHTFFELDCVKLGRCLVELGGHSFFLPTDSFAFLPPDTAHLVHPNQDCIWYQLLIAPDVLEQLLSFSFDNNIFCEFFLQSVFAKESTDCLISHTDSAEPDTWVLLDAMTQECQKADLYSEKMLFHLLLTLFYKLMRNGEMTILGSHDFSKKTHMAVIARYLLQNYTCASLAGLADQLNYSLSYCSHFVLENTGFTF
;
A
#
# COMPACT_ATOMS: atom_id res chain seq x y z
N MET A 1 -9.90 21.00 -6.34
CA MET A 1 -9.21 20.00 -5.50
C MET A 1 -10.25 19.58 -4.48
N TYR A 2 -10.89 18.45 -4.65
CA TYR A 2 -11.90 17.95 -3.73
C TYR A 2 -11.16 17.05 -2.72
N SER A 3 -11.17 17.43 -1.44
CA SER A 3 -10.63 16.58 -0.39
C SER A 3 -11.65 15.49 -0.09
N CYS A 4 -11.26 14.24 -0.24
CA CYS A 4 -12.10 13.06 0.00
C CYS A 4 -12.14 12.67 1.51
N GLU A 5 -11.92 13.63 2.41
CA GLU A 5 -11.92 13.42 3.87
C GLU A 5 -13.26 12.90 4.43
N THR A 6 -14.32 12.95 3.64
CA THR A 6 -15.66 12.51 4.08
C THR A 6 -15.93 11.00 3.90
N LEU A 7 -15.02 10.23 3.30
CA LEU A 7 -15.23 8.80 3.04
C LEU A 7 -14.89 7.88 4.22
N PHE A 8 -14.09 8.36 5.19
CA PHE A 8 -13.92 7.61 6.43
C PHE A 8 -15.03 7.98 7.42
N PRO A 9 -15.87 7.04 7.80
CA PRO A 9 -16.64 7.18 9.04
C PRO A 9 -15.62 7.41 10.17
N ALA A 10 -15.84 8.39 11.03
CA ALA A 10 -14.90 8.92 12.01
C ALA A 10 -14.24 7.91 12.98
N HIS A 11 -14.46 6.62 12.81
CA HIS A 11 -13.98 5.53 13.67
C HIS A 11 -13.47 4.29 12.93
N ASN A 12 -13.55 4.21 11.58
CA ASN A 12 -13.13 3.02 10.86
C ASN A 12 -11.73 3.20 10.29
N GLN A 13 -10.79 2.37 10.71
CA GLN A 13 -9.41 2.34 10.18
C GLN A 13 -9.30 1.60 8.84
N ILE A 14 -10.31 0.77 8.50
CA ILE A 14 -10.43 0.03 7.23
C ILE A 14 -11.86 0.19 6.73
N THR A 15 -11.99 0.60 5.48
CA THR A 15 -13.29 0.68 4.79
C THR A 15 -13.19 -0.05 3.46
N ILE A 16 -14.20 -0.81 3.09
CA ILE A 16 -14.30 -1.46 1.78
C ILE A 16 -15.64 -1.16 1.14
N ILE A 17 -15.59 -0.76 -0.12
CA ILE A 17 -16.76 -0.41 -0.92
C ILE A 17 -16.73 -1.26 -2.19
N LYS A 18 -17.84 -1.95 -2.47
CA LYS A 18 -18.03 -2.69 -3.72
C LYS A 18 -18.72 -1.81 -4.74
N ASN A 19 -18.16 -1.72 -5.93
CA ASN A 19 -18.63 -0.87 -7.02
C ASN A 19 -18.88 0.59 -6.57
N PRO A 20 -17.88 1.27 -5.96
CA PRO A 20 -18.06 2.67 -5.61
C PRO A 20 -18.31 3.51 -6.85
N SER A 21 -19.01 4.63 -6.67
CA SER A 21 -19.15 5.62 -7.73
C SER A 21 -17.76 6.17 -8.08
N ALA A 22 -17.46 6.26 -9.37
CA ALA A 22 -16.20 6.87 -9.80
C ALA A 22 -16.13 8.32 -9.28
N ALA A 23 -14.95 8.72 -8.84
CA ALA A 23 -14.71 10.12 -8.49
C ALA A 23 -14.91 11.01 -9.72
N GLU A 24 -15.53 12.18 -9.56
CA GLU A 24 -15.81 13.12 -10.65
C GLU A 24 -14.53 13.74 -11.25
N GLY A 25 -13.35 13.50 -10.64
CA GLY A 25 -12.09 14.04 -11.11
C GLY A 25 -10.90 13.54 -10.31
N ARG A 26 -9.73 14.05 -10.72
CA ARG A 26 -8.47 13.74 -10.04
C ARG A 26 -8.50 14.27 -8.61
N HIS A 27 -8.16 13.40 -7.65
CA HIS A 27 -8.17 13.68 -6.22
C HIS A 27 -6.95 13.06 -5.52
N ASN A 28 -6.78 13.38 -4.27
CA ASN A 28 -5.82 12.76 -3.35
C ASN A 28 -6.45 12.62 -1.96
N HIS A 29 -5.86 11.79 -1.13
CA HIS A 29 -6.32 11.52 0.23
C HIS A 29 -5.16 11.06 1.13
N THR A 30 -5.35 11.11 2.45
CA THR A 30 -4.33 10.80 3.46
C THR A 30 -4.25 9.33 3.86
N PHE A 31 -5.00 8.47 3.23
CA PHE A 31 -5.04 7.01 3.47
C PHE A 31 -4.51 6.26 2.25
N PHE A 32 -4.20 4.99 2.45
CA PHE A 32 -3.89 4.08 1.36
C PHE A 32 -5.17 3.59 0.68
N GLU A 33 -5.12 3.43 -0.62
CA GLU A 33 -6.21 2.87 -1.40
C GLU A 33 -5.75 1.60 -2.11
N LEU A 34 -6.55 0.53 -2.05
CA LEU A 34 -6.36 -0.69 -2.80
C LEU A 34 -7.57 -0.92 -3.69
N ASP A 35 -7.36 -0.77 -4.98
CA ASP A 35 -8.36 -1.07 -6.01
C ASP A 35 -8.22 -2.51 -6.50
N CYS A 36 -9.33 -3.25 -6.50
CA CYS A 36 -9.37 -4.66 -6.89
C CYS A 36 -10.40 -4.86 -8.00
N VAL A 37 -9.98 -5.17 -9.21
CA VAL A 37 -10.87 -5.37 -10.37
C VAL A 37 -11.20 -6.84 -10.53
N LYS A 38 -12.44 -7.21 -10.18
CA LYS A 38 -12.96 -8.58 -10.30
C LYS A 38 -13.38 -8.93 -11.73
N LEU A 39 -13.97 -7.98 -12.42
CA LEU A 39 -14.46 -8.14 -13.80
C LEU A 39 -14.40 -6.80 -14.54
N GLY A 40 -14.06 -6.82 -15.81
CA GLY A 40 -13.97 -5.63 -16.63
C GLY A 40 -12.60 -4.97 -16.54
N ARG A 41 -12.57 -3.66 -16.48
CA ARG A 41 -11.32 -2.89 -16.36
C ARG A 41 -11.56 -1.50 -15.77
N CYS A 42 -10.56 -1.01 -15.04
CA CYS A 42 -10.50 0.39 -14.59
C CYS A 42 -9.36 1.13 -15.31
N LEU A 43 -9.61 2.36 -15.76
CA LEU A 43 -8.54 3.28 -16.13
C LEU A 43 -8.02 3.93 -14.86
N VAL A 44 -6.71 3.87 -14.65
CA VAL A 44 -6.02 4.57 -13.56
C VAL A 44 -5.09 5.62 -14.15
N GLU A 45 -5.21 6.86 -13.67
CA GLU A 45 -4.29 7.95 -13.98
C GLU A 45 -3.54 8.36 -12.73
N LEU A 46 -2.22 8.32 -12.77
CA LEU A 46 -1.34 8.56 -11.65
C LEU A 46 -0.01 9.15 -12.11
N GLY A 47 0.47 10.24 -11.48
CA GLY A 47 1.80 10.77 -11.74
C GLY A 47 2.09 11.15 -13.20
N GLY A 48 1.05 11.47 -13.98
CA GLY A 48 1.17 11.75 -15.42
C GLY A 48 1.14 10.50 -16.31
N HIS A 49 1.02 9.32 -15.73
CA HIS A 49 0.85 8.05 -16.44
C HIS A 49 -0.61 7.62 -16.42
N SER A 50 -1.02 6.88 -17.46
CA SER A 50 -2.34 6.27 -17.54
C SER A 50 -2.18 4.81 -17.93
N PHE A 51 -2.86 3.93 -17.19
CA PHE A 51 -2.83 2.49 -17.46
C PHE A 51 -4.19 1.86 -17.15
N PHE A 52 -4.42 0.67 -17.69
CA PHE A 52 -5.63 -0.09 -17.40
C PHE A 52 -5.32 -1.19 -16.37
N LEU A 53 -6.17 -1.28 -15.35
CA LEU A 53 -6.27 -2.45 -14.49
C LEU A 53 -7.30 -3.40 -15.10
N PRO A 54 -6.89 -4.54 -15.66
CA PRO A 54 -7.81 -5.53 -16.20
C PRO A 54 -8.45 -6.39 -15.11
N THR A 55 -9.30 -7.31 -15.52
CA THR A 55 -9.84 -8.38 -14.65
C THR A 55 -8.72 -9.08 -13.89
N ASP A 56 -8.97 -9.44 -12.61
CA ASP A 56 -8.04 -10.09 -11.71
C ASP A 56 -6.77 -9.28 -11.41
N SER A 57 -6.88 -7.94 -11.40
CA SER A 57 -5.78 -7.03 -11.08
C SER A 57 -6.06 -6.22 -9.84
N PHE A 58 -4.95 -5.82 -9.19
CA PHE A 58 -4.95 -5.02 -7.98
C PHE A 58 -3.98 -3.85 -8.14
N ALA A 59 -4.40 -2.66 -7.72
CA ALA A 59 -3.53 -1.49 -7.63
C ALA A 59 -3.53 -0.92 -6.22
N PHE A 60 -2.34 -0.70 -5.69
CA PHE A 60 -2.16 -0.10 -4.40
C PHE A 60 -1.62 1.32 -4.55
N LEU A 61 -2.39 2.30 -4.08
CA LEU A 61 -2.12 3.72 -4.19
C LEU A 61 -1.73 4.27 -2.81
N PRO A 62 -0.57 4.96 -2.69
CA PRO A 62 -0.15 5.54 -1.43
C PRO A 62 -0.92 6.83 -1.10
N PRO A 63 -0.88 7.28 0.18
CA PRO A 63 -1.40 8.57 0.59
C PRO A 63 -0.80 9.73 -0.23
N ASP A 64 -1.52 10.85 -0.26
CA ASP A 64 -1.12 12.11 -0.85
C ASP A 64 -0.76 12.05 -2.35
N THR A 65 -1.13 10.96 -3.01
CA THR A 65 -0.89 10.75 -4.44
C THR A 65 -2.11 11.17 -5.25
N ALA A 66 -1.94 12.16 -6.13
CA ALA A 66 -3.01 12.65 -6.99
C ALA A 66 -3.31 11.63 -8.11
N HIS A 67 -4.50 11.06 -8.09
CA HIS A 67 -4.93 10.00 -9.01
C HIS A 67 -6.38 10.15 -9.46
N LEU A 68 -6.76 9.36 -10.46
CA LEU A 68 -8.12 9.16 -10.94
C LEU A 68 -8.30 7.65 -11.22
N VAL A 69 -9.38 7.08 -10.70
CA VAL A 69 -9.79 5.70 -11.01
C VAL A 69 -11.15 5.75 -11.71
N HIS A 70 -11.22 5.22 -12.92
CA HIS A 70 -12.43 5.28 -13.75
C HIS A 70 -12.79 3.88 -14.28
N PRO A 71 -13.77 3.20 -13.65
CA PRO A 71 -14.24 1.89 -14.09
C PRO A 71 -15.03 2.01 -15.40
N ASN A 72 -14.96 1.00 -16.27
CA ASN A 72 -15.88 0.90 -17.40
C ASN A 72 -17.29 0.46 -16.93
N GLN A 73 -18.30 0.56 -17.81
CA GLN A 73 -19.71 0.35 -17.44
C GLN A 73 -20.02 -1.01 -16.82
N ASP A 74 -19.30 -2.07 -17.22
CA ASP A 74 -19.53 -3.45 -16.75
C ASP A 74 -18.48 -3.89 -15.71
N CYS A 75 -17.75 -2.95 -15.11
CA CYS A 75 -16.72 -3.26 -14.16
C CYS A 75 -17.33 -3.67 -12.81
N ILE A 76 -16.85 -4.81 -12.28
CA ILE A 76 -17.07 -5.19 -10.89
C ILE A 76 -15.74 -5.01 -10.17
N TRP A 77 -15.71 -4.10 -9.21
CA TRP A 77 -14.50 -3.76 -8.50
C TRP A 77 -14.76 -3.42 -7.03
N TYR A 78 -13.69 -3.46 -6.25
CA TYR A 78 -13.70 -3.12 -4.84
C TYR A 78 -12.65 -2.05 -4.60
N GLN A 79 -12.97 -1.11 -3.74
CA GLN A 79 -12.07 -0.08 -3.25
C GLN A 79 -11.91 -0.26 -1.75
N LEU A 80 -10.69 -0.50 -1.30
CA LEU A 80 -10.34 -0.56 0.11
C LEU A 80 -9.58 0.70 0.49
N LEU A 81 -10.06 1.36 1.53
CA LEU A 81 -9.44 2.52 2.13
C LEU A 81 -8.83 2.09 3.46
N ILE A 82 -7.53 2.33 3.63
CA ILE A 82 -6.75 1.79 4.75
C ILE A 82 -5.98 2.94 5.42
N ALA A 83 -6.24 3.16 6.71
CA ALA A 83 -5.51 4.16 7.47
C ALA A 83 -4.01 3.80 7.57
N PRO A 84 -3.09 4.78 7.55
CA PRO A 84 -1.66 4.53 7.65
C PRO A 84 -1.26 3.69 8.86
N ASP A 85 -1.85 3.95 10.03
CA ASP A 85 -1.58 3.21 11.27
C ASP A 85 -1.88 1.71 11.15
N VAL A 86 -2.88 1.33 10.36
CA VAL A 86 -3.19 -0.08 10.07
C VAL A 86 -2.09 -0.75 9.30
N LEU A 87 -1.54 -0.05 8.31
CA LEU A 87 -0.44 -0.58 7.51
C LEU A 87 0.86 -0.72 8.32
N GLU A 88 1.16 0.22 9.20
CA GLU A 88 2.28 0.10 10.13
C GLU A 88 2.14 -1.16 10.99
N GLN A 89 0.94 -1.43 11.50
CA GLN A 89 0.66 -2.66 12.24
C GLN A 89 0.83 -3.90 11.36
N LEU A 90 0.28 -3.91 10.14
CA LEU A 90 0.42 -5.03 9.20
C LEU A 90 1.87 -5.31 8.84
N LEU A 91 2.68 -4.28 8.63
CA LEU A 91 4.11 -4.40 8.38
C LEU A 91 4.84 -5.08 9.55
N SER A 92 4.41 -4.85 10.79
CA SER A 92 5.01 -5.52 11.97
C SER A 92 4.81 -7.03 11.98
N PHE A 93 3.81 -7.56 11.28
CA PHE A 93 3.54 -9.00 11.16
C PHE A 93 4.16 -9.64 9.91
N SER A 94 4.53 -8.86 8.89
CA SER A 94 4.86 -9.36 7.56
C SER A 94 6.21 -8.86 7.05
N PHE A 95 7.23 -8.81 7.92
CA PHE A 95 8.57 -8.37 7.53
C PHE A 95 9.34 -9.44 6.75
N ASP A 96 8.82 -9.78 5.58
CA ASP A 96 9.57 -10.52 4.59
C ASP A 96 10.25 -9.55 3.60
N ASN A 97 11.37 -9.99 3.03
CA ASN A 97 12.13 -9.21 2.06
C ASN A 97 11.45 -9.29 0.68
N ASN A 98 10.30 -8.62 0.53
CA ASN A 98 9.51 -8.65 -0.69
C ASN A 98 9.17 -7.23 -1.19
N ILE A 99 8.78 -7.14 -2.45
CA ILE A 99 8.45 -5.90 -3.15
C ILE A 99 7.31 -5.11 -2.48
N PHE A 100 6.40 -5.81 -1.83
CA PHE A 100 5.27 -5.22 -1.11
C PHE A 100 5.75 -4.43 0.12
N CYS A 101 6.60 -5.04 0.98
CA CYS A 101 7.21 -4.34 2.12
C CYS A 101 8.07 -3.17 1.64
N GLU A 102 8.82 -3.34 0.55
CA GLU A 102 9.62 -2.28 -0.04
C GLU A 102 8.77 -1.09 -0.50
N PHE A 103 7.67 -1.35 -1.21
CA PHE A 103 6.74 -0.33 -1.64
C PHE A 103 6.14 0.46 -0.47
N PHE A 104 5.69 -0.24 0.59
CA PHE A 104 5.13 0.42 1.77
C PHE A 104 6.13 1.27 2.53
N LEU A 105 7.32 0.75 2.77
CA LEU A 105 8.37 1.51 3.43
C LEU A 105 8.72 2.78 2.63
N GLN A 106 8.80 2.66 1.30
CA GLN A 106 9.00 3.81 0.43
C GLN A 106 7.86 4.81 0.52
N SER A 107 6.61 4.34 0.52
CA SER A 107 5.42 5.20 0.59
C SER A 107 5.32 5.97 1.90
N VAL A 108 5.71 5.36 3.03
CA VAL A 108 5.72 6.01 4.35
C VAL A 108 6.81 7.10 4.45
N PHE A 109 7.96 6.87 3.84
CA PHE A 109 9.12 7.78 3.97
C PHE A 109 9.29 8.75 2.79
N ALA A 110 8.61 8.55 1.68
CA ALA A 110 8.70 9.46 0.53
C ALA A 110 7.68 10.61 0.69
N LYS A 111 8.16 11.85 0.72
CA LYS A 111 7.31 13.05 0.83
C LYS A 111 6.38 13.26 -0.38
N GLU A 112 6.72 12.73 -1.53
CA GLU A 112 5.91 12.79 -2.75
C GLU A 112 6.15 11.49 -3.53
N SER A 113 5.30 10.50 -3.35
CA SER A 113 5.34 9.28 -4.15
C SER A 113 4.30 9.38 -5.27
N THR A 114 4.74 9.18 -6.51
CA THR A 114 3.87 8.98 -7.66
C THR A 114 3.85 7.51 -8.07
N ASP A 115 4.37 6.65 -7.21
CA ASP A 115 4.50 5.23 -7.49
C ASP A 115 3.25 4.50 -7.03
N CYS A 116 2.83 3.47 -7.74
CA CYS A 116 1.81 2.53 -7.30
C CYS A 116 2.32 1.10 -7.43
N LEU A 117 1.86 0.23 -6.55
CA LEU A 117 2.14 -1.20 -6.65
C LEU A 117 0.98 -1.87 -7.37
N ILE A 118 1.27 -2.50 -8.50
CA ILE A 118 0.30 -3.27 -9.26
C ILE A 118 0.60 -4.75 -9.07
N SER A 119 -0.45 -5.53 -8.83
CA SER A 119 -0.42 -6.98 -8.88
C SER A 119 -1.36 -7.46 -9.97
N HIS A 120 -0.87 -8.36 -10.80
CA HIS A 120 -1.66 -9.05 -11.81
C HIS A 120 -1.58 -10.55 -11.55
N THR A 121 -2.73 -11.18 -11.43
CA THR A 121 -2.80 -12.64 -11.30
C THR A 121 -3.44 -13.18 -12.55
N ASP A 122 -2.84 -14.19 -13.18
CA ASP A 122 -3.42 -14.85 -14.38
C ASP A 122 -4.78 -15.51 -14.09
N SER A 123 -5.07 -15.75 -12.82
CA SER A 123 -6.38 -16.09 -12.30
C SER A 123 -6.39 -15.81 -10.79
N ALA A 124 -7.07 -14.76 -10.35
CA ALA A 124 -7.29 -14.58 -8.91
C ALA A 124 -8.02 -15.83 -8.38
N GLU A 125 -7.45 -16.44 -7.34
CA GLU A 125 -8.14 -17.55 -6.69
C GLU A 125 -9.57 -17.12 -6.32
N PRO A 126 -10.58 -17.94 -6.62
CA PRO A 126 -11.98 -17.60 -6.28
C PRO A 126 -12.17 -17.13 -4.84
N ASP A 127 -11.33 -17.63 -3.94
CA ASP A 127 -11.31 -17.28 -2.52
C ASP A 127 -10.94 -15.82 -2.25
N THR A 128 -10.18 -15.16 -3.12
CA THR A 128 -9.83 -13.74 -2.96
C THR A 128 -11.07 -12.86 -3.05
N TRP A 129 -11.97 -13.18 -3.98
CA TRP A 129 -13.22 -12.45 -4.14
C TRP A 129 -14.23 -12.75 -3.03
N VAL A 130 -14.25 -13.99 -2.52
CA VAL A 130 -15.02 -14.36 -1.32
C VAL A 130 -14.53 -13.59 -0.11
N LEU A 131 -13.22 -13.42 0.03
CA LEU A 131 -12.62 -12.63 1.11
C LEU A 131 -13.04 -11.16 1.06
N LEU A 132 -13.00 -10.53 -0.12
CA LEU A 132 -13.44 -9.15 -0.32
C LEU A 132 -14.95 -8.96 -0.06
N ASP A 133 -15.77 -9.91 -0.48
CA ASP A 133 -17.19 -9.91 -0.14
C ASP A 133 -17.43 -10.06 1.38
N ALA A 134 -16.65 -10.90 2.07
CA ALA A 134 -16.70 -11.05 3.53
C ALA A 134 -16.27 -9.77 4.25
N MET A 135 -15.22 -9.09 3.77
CA MET A 135 -14.78 -7.79 4.30
C MET A 135 -15.88 -6.72 4.12
N THR A 136 -16.55 -6.71 2.95
CA THR A 136 -17.67 -5.78 2.68
C THR A 136 -18.82 -6.00 3.67
N GLN A 137 -19.17 -7.25 3.96
CA GLN A 137 -20.20 -7.59 4.93
C GLN A 137 -19.80 -7.19 6.35
N GLU A 138 -18.53 -7.39 6.71
CA GLU A 138 -18.03 -7.04 8.02
C GLU A 138 -18.02 -5.52 8.27
N CYS A 139 -17.65 -4.71 7.26
CA CYS A 139 -17.79 -3.25 7.31
C CYS A 139 -19.24 -2.80 7.56
N GLN A 140 -20.22 -3.52 7.01
CA GLN A 140 -21.65 -3.20 7.19
C GLN A 140 -22.18 -3.56 8.57
N LYS A 141 -21.63 -4.59 9.22
CA LYS A 141 -22.03 -4.96 10.59
C LYS A 141 -21.65 -3.89 11.60
N ALA A 142 -20.43 -3.36 11.49
CA ALA A 142 -19.89 -2.29 12.34
C ALA A 142 -20.10 -2.56 13.85
N ASP A 143 -19.85 -3.80 14.29
CA ASP A 143 -19.95 -4.18 15.71
C ASP A 143 -18.60 -4.06 16.43
N LEU A 144 -18.56 -4.40 17.73
CA LEU A 144 -17.38 -4.32 18.59
C LEU A 144 -16.16 -5.12 18.06
N TYR A 145 -16.40 -6.14 17.24
CA TYR A 145 -15.35 -7.03 16.72
C TYR A 145 -14.97 -6.71 15.27
N SER A 146 -15.75 -5.90 14.57
CA SER A 146 -15.60 -5.66 13.13
C SER A 146 -14.25 -5.12 12.75
N GLU A 147 -13.69 -4.19 13.53
CA GLU A 147 -12.35 -3.62 13.27
C GLU A 147 -11.25 -4.69 13.32
N LYS A 148 -11.29 -5.57 14.35
CA LYS A 148 -10.32 -6.67 14.48
C LYS A 148 -10.50 -7.72 13.37
N MET A 149 -11.74 -8.02 13.03
CA MET A 149 -12.04 -8.96 11.93
C MET A 149 -11.51 -8.41 10.61
N LEU A 150 -11.79 -7.15 10.30
CA LEU A 150 -11.30 -6.49 9.08
C LEU A 150 -9.76 -6.48 9.01
N PHE A 151 -9.08 -6.23 10.13
CA PHE A 151 -7.62 -6.29 10.19
C PHE A 151 -7.07 -7.66 9.80
N HIS A 152 -7.62 -8.75 10.36
CA HIS A 152 -7.16 -10.11 10.05
C HIS A 152 -7.53 -10.54 8.63
N LEU A 153 -8.69 -10.12 8.11
CA LEU A 153 -9.09 -10.36 6.74
C LEU A 153 -8.17 -9.61 5.76
N LEU A 154 -7.80 -8.36 6.07
CA LEU A 154 -6.86 -7.58 5.28
C LEU A 154 -5.46 -8.20 5.28
N LEU A 155 -4.96 -8.67 6.42
CA LEU A 155 -3.70 -9.41 6.52
C LEU A 155 -3.73 -10.67 5.65
N THR A 156 -4.84 -11.41 5.68
CA THR A 156 -5.04 -12.60 4.84
C THR A 156 -5.05 -12.23 3.36
N LEU A 157 -5.71 -11.14 2.98
CA LEU A 157 -5.72 -10.63 1.60
C LEU A 157 -4.29 -10.33 1.12
N PHE A 158 -3.50 -9.64 1.93
CA PHE A 158 -2.12 -9.32 1.57
C PHE A 158 -1.26 -10.57 1.37
N TYR A 159 -1.36 -11.57 2.26
CA TYR A 159 -0.66 -12.83 2.06
C TYR A 159 -1.09 -13.56 0.77
N LYS A 160 -2.38 -13.51 0.41
CA LYS A 160 -2.85 -14.08 -0.85
C LYS A 160 -2.27 -13.34 -2.06
N LEU A 161 -2.27 -12.01 -2.04
CA LEU A 161 -1.69 -11.21 -3.12
C LEU A 161 -0.19 -11.46 -3.28
N MET A 162 0.55 -11.56 -2.17
CA MET A 162 1.99 -11.84 -2.19
C MET A 162 2.31 -13.27 -2.68
N ARG A 163 1.42 -14.22 -2.44
CA ARG A 163 1.62 -15.62 -2.85
C ARG A 163 1.41 -15.83 -4.35
N ASN A 164 0.41 -15.19 -4.92
CA ASN A 164 -0.13 -15.53 -6.23
C ASN A 164 0.11 -14.47 -7.31
N GLY A 165 0.59 -13.29 -6.93
CA GLY A 165 0.70 -12.15 -7.85
C GLY A 165 2.13 -11.88 -8.31
N GLU A 166 2.31 -11.68 -9.61
CA GLU A 166 3.43 -10.89 -10.09
C GLU A 166 3.18 -9.43 -9.71
N MET A 167 4.06 -8.88 -8.87
CA MET A 167 3.94 -7.50 -8.40
C MET A 167 4.94 -6.61 -9.12
N THR A 168 4.49 -5.46 -9.57
CA THR A 168 5.32 -4.46 -10.24
C THR A 168 5.03 -3.08 -9.66
N ILE A 169 6.09 -2.32 -9.39
CA ILE A 169 5.96 -0.91 -9.02
C ILE A 169 5.99 -0.08 -10.30
N LEU A 170 4.92 0.67 -10.55
CA LEU A 170 4.87 1.68 -11.60
C LEU A 170 5.11 3.05 -10.99
N GLY A 171 6.05 3.83 -11.57
CA GLY A 171 6.33 5.18 -11.10
C GLY A 171 7.63 5.76 -11.61
N SER A 172 8.08 6.84 -10.99
CA SER A 172 9.26 7.59 -11.41
C SER A 172 10.56 6.80 -11.19
N HIS A 173 11.43 6.80 -12.19
CA HIS A 173 12.68 6.01 -12.29
C HIS A 173 13.78 6.29 -11.24
N ASP A 174 13.57 7.10 -10.21
CA ASP A 174 14.61 7.37 -9.22
C ASP A 174 14.55 6.41 -8.01
N PHE A 175 14.63 5.11 -8.31
CA PHE A 175 14.66 4.03 -7.32
C PHE A 175 15.86 4.13 -6.36
N SER A 176 16.98 4.77 -6.75
CA SER A 176 18.22 4.69 -5.99
C SER A 176 18.17 5.42 -4.64
N LYS A 177 17.56 6.60 -4.57
CA LYS A 177 17.46 7.38 -3.32
C LYS A 177 16.35 6.85 -2.40
N LYS A 178 15.23 6.41 -2.99
CA LYS A 178 14.10 5.84 -2.24
C LYS A 178 14.47 4.49 -1.59
N THR A 179 15.29 3.70 -2.28
CA THR A 179 15.76 2.38 -1.80
C THR A 179 16.56 2.49 -0.48
N HIS A 180 17.27 3.57 -0.25
CA HIS A 180 18.11 3.73 0.94
C HIS A 180 17.29 3.88 2.23
N MET A 181 16.18 4.64 2.20
CA MET A 181 15.30 4.75 3.37
C MET A 181 14.60 3.43 3.68
N ALA A 182 14.16 2.71 2.66
CA ALA A 182 13.58 1.39 2.83
C ALA A 182 14.58 0.40 3.45
N VAL A 183 15.87 0.49 3.07
CA VAL A 183 16.93 -0.34 3.67
C VAL A 183 17.17 0.00 5.14
N ILE A 184 17.23 1.31 5.49
CA ILE A 184 17.38 1.75 6.88
C ILE A 184 16.19 1.26 7.71
N ALA A 185 14.97 1.51 7.27
CA ALA A 185 13.75 1.11 7.95
C ALA A 185 13.68 -0.41 8.14
N ARG A 186 13.99 -1.17 7.09
CA ARG A 186 14.05 -2.63 7.15
C ARG A 186 15.07 -3.12 8.17
N TYR A 187 16.29 -2.55 8.16
CA TYR A 187 17.32 -2.91 9.14
C TYR A 187 16.84 -2.67 10.56
N LEU A 188 16.26 -1.49 10.84
CA LEU A 188 15.75 -1.13 12.16
C LEU A 188 14.65 -2.09 12.63
N LEU A 189 13.73 -2.44 11.75
CA LEU A 189 12.61 -3.31 12.07
C LEU A 189 13.04 -4.76 12.28
N GLN A 190 13.97 -5.27 11.49
CA GLN A 190 14.50 -6.61 11.65
C GLN A 190 15.41 -6.77 12.87
N ASN A 191 16.01 -5.68 13.34
CA ASN A 191 16.98 -5.66 14.42
C ASN A 191 16.59 -4.78 15.60
N TYR A 192 15.30 -4.49 15.79
CA TYR A 192 14.82 -3.48 16.74
C TYR A 192 15.37 -3.63 18.17
N THR A 193 15.71 -4.85 18.61
CA THR A 193 16.29 -5.13 19.94
C THR A 193 17.81 -4.98 20.00
N CYS A 194 18.50 -5.01 18.86
CA CYS A 194 19.96 -5.02 18.77
C CYS A 194 20.50 -4.13 17.63
N ALA A 195 19.66 -3.26 17.06
CA ALA A 195 20.06 -2.36 16.00
C ALA A 195 21.25 -1.49 16.43
N SER A 196 22.23 -1.37 15.54
CA SER A 196 23.41 -0.53 15.75
C SER A 196 23.84 0.13 14.44
N LEU A 197 24.42 1.33 14.55
CA LEU A 197 24.97 2.01 13.38
C LEU A 197 26.06 1.18 12.68
N ALA A 198 26.83 0.40 13.43
CA ALA A 198 27.84 -0.50 12.89
C ALA A 198 27.21 -1.63 12.05
N GLY A 199 26.14 -2.26 12.55
CA GLY A 199 25.44 -3.30 11.81
C GLY A 199 24.75 -2.78 10.54
N LEU A 200 24.20 -1.57 10.59
CA LEU A 200 23.65 -0.93 9.39
C LEU A 200 24.77 -0.60 8.37
N ALA A 201 25.89 -0.07 8.85
CA ALA A 201 27.04 0.25 8.01
C ALA A 201 27.60 -1.01 7.31
N ASP A 202 27.71 -2.11 8.03
CA ASP A 202 28.13 -3.40 7.48
C ASP A 202 27.15 -3.92 6.42
N GLN A 203 25.86 -3.83 6.67
CA GLN A 203 24.82 -4.26 5.71
C GLN A 203 24.82 -3.42 4.43
N LEU A 204 25.14 -2.12 4.54
CA LEU A 204 25.20 -1.20 3.40
C LEU A 204 26.58 -1.17 2.72
N ASN A 205 27.59 -1.85 3.27
CA ASN A 205 28.99 -1.73 2.87
C ASN A 205 29.51 -0.27 2.93
N TYR A 206 29.12 0.46 3.97
CA TYR A 206 29.51 1.83 4.22
C TYR A 206 30.48 1.95 5.39
N SER A 207 31.29 3.01 5.41
CA SER A 207 32.01 3.37 6.62
C SER A 207 31.03 3.90 7.69
N LEU A 208 31.36 3.71 8.96
CA LEU A 208 30.55 4.24 10.09
C LEU A 208 30.24 5.73 9.95
N SER A 209 31.25 6.54 9.59
CA SER A 209 31.10 7.98 9.41
C SER A 209 30.12 8.29 8.27
N TYR A 210 30.25 7.62 7.13
CA TYR A 210 29.36 7.81 6.00
C TYR A 210 27.93 7.36 6.34
N CYS A 211 27.78 6.21 6.99
CA CYS A 211 26.48 5.68 7.41
C CYS A 211 25.77 6.63 8.38
N SER A 212 26.48 7.23 9.34
CA SER A 212 25.93 8.23 10.26
C SER A 212 25.41 9.47 9.54
N HIS A 213 26.20 10.04 8.62
CA HIS A 213 25.74 11.15 7.78
C HIS A 213 24.56 10.78 6.90
N PHE A 214 24.63 9.63 6.28
CA PHE A 214 23.59 9.09 5.43
C PHE A 214 22.24 8.95 6.17
N VAL A 215 22.24 8.40 7.39
CA VAL A 215 21.03 8.30 8.21
C VAL A 215 20.50 9.69 8.54
N LEU A 216 21.34 10.61 9.00
CA LEU A 216 20.96 11.97 9.36
C LEU A 216 20.35 12.73 8.15
N GLU A 217 20.99 12.65 6.97
CA GLU A 217 20.52 13.32 5.75
C GLU A 217 19.15 12.77 5.26
N ASN A 218 18.91 11.48 5.42
CA ASN A 218 17.69 10.85 4.91
C ASN A 218 16.54 10.84 5.93
N THR A 219 16.83 10.81 7.23
CA THR A 219 15.79 10.72 8.28
C THR A 219 15.60 12.02 9.05
N GLY A 220 16.60 12.90 9.06
CA GLY A 220 16.65 14.06 9.95
C GLY A 220 17.02 13.72 11.40
N PHE A 221 17.27 12.44 11.72
CA PHE A 221 17.62 11.95 13.04
C PHE A 221 19.01 11.30 13.06
N THR A 222 19.68 11.33 14.19
CA THR A 222 20.86 10.49 14.42
C THR A 222 20.43 9.07 14.74
N PHE A 223 21.29 8.11 14.37
CA PHE A 223 21.05 6.69 14.67
C PHE A 223 21.06 6.44 16.19
#